data_2d2fd42162aafa8d17b2440f983084f6
#
_entry.id   2d2fd42162aafa8d17b2440f983084f6
#
_cell.length_a   1.000
_cell.length_b   1.000
_cell.length_c   1.000
_cell.angle_alpha   90.00
_cell.angle_beta   90.00
_cell.angle_gamma   90.00
#
_symmetry.space_group_name_H-M   'P 1'
#
loop_
_entity.id
_entity.type
_entity.pdbx_description
1 polymer ?
#
loop_
_entity_poly.entity_id
_entity_poly.type
_entity_poly.pdbx_seq_one_letter_code
_entity_poly.pdbx_strand_id
1 'polypeptide(L)'
;IPRGVTTLVMQERSAAHTRLTHRHHRGEFLSPREEVSPRVLPFLPPLEKGMLRNRLGFAQWLVDEKNPLTARVVVNRYWASFFGHGLVITPDDFGYTGAAPTNPELLDWLAIQFMSEGWSPKKLHRLIVTSATYRQARSARYRLSSEQIRDSVLSVSGLLHQKLGGPSVF
;
A
#
# COMPACT_ATOMS: atom_id res chain seq x y z
N ILE A 1 23.83 -20.35 24.24
CA ILE A 1 22.66 -19.82 23.53
C ILE A 1 23.19 -19.31 22.21
N PRO A 2 22.73 -19.82 21.07
CA PRO A 2 23.16 -19.28 19.76
C PRO A 2 22.78 -17.79 19.72
N ARG A 3 23.77 -16.95 19.32
CA ARG A 3 23.51 -15.53 19.09
C ARG A 3 22.48 -15.43 17.96
N GLY A 4 21.31 -14.88 18.24
CA GLY A 4 20.30 -14.63 17.22
C GLY A 4 20.85 -13.76 16.09
N VAL A 5 20.33 -13.95 14.89
CA VAL A 5 20.67 -13.10 13.74
C VAL A 5 20.24 -11.67 14.07
N THR A 6 21.21 -10.75 14.13
CA THR A 6 20.94 -9.34 14.35
C THR A 6 20.74 -8.62 13.02
N THR A 7 19.81 -7.69 12.96
CA THR A 7 19.57 -6.84 11.79
C THR A 7 19.46 -5.37 12.21
N LEU A 8 19.74 -4.49 11.25
CA LEU A 8 19.55 -3.06 11.45
C LEU A 8 18.05 -2.74 11.42
N VAL A 9 17.59 -1.96 12.39
CA VAL A 9 16.21 -1.50 12.48
C VAL A 9 16.17 0.03 12.44
N MET A 10 15.10 0.58 11.89
CA MET A 10 14.85 2.02 11.98
C MET A 10 14.37 2.37 13.40
N GLN A 11 15.07 3.30 14.03
CA GLN A 11 14.74 3.83 15.33
C GLN A 11 14.70 5.36 15.29
N GLU A 12 13.76 5.95 16.01
CA GLU A 12 13.73 7.41 16.16
C GLU A 12 14.95 7.89 16.96
N ARG A 13 15.49 9.02 16.54
CA ARG A 13 16.56 9.67 17.30
C ARG A 13 16.01 10.20 18.62
N SER A 14 16.84 10.22 19.66
CA SER A 14 16.47 10.90 20.90
C SER A 14 16.27 12.40 20.66
N ALA A 15 15.46 13.04 21.50
CA ALA A 15 15.20 14.48 21.40
C ALA A 15 16.47 15.34 21.34
N ALA A 16 17.54 14.91 22.07
CA ALA A 16 18.82 15.59 22.07
C ALA A 16 19.61 15.48 20.75
N HIS A 17 19.23 14.55 19.87
CA HIS A 17 19.90 14.31 18.58
C HIS A 17 18.95 14.45 17.40
N THR A 18 17.88 15.21 17.56
CA THR A 18 16.97 15.53 16.46
C THR A 18 17.73 16.30 15.37
N ARG A 19 17.58 15.84 14.12
CA ARG A 19 18.20 16.50 12.98
C ARG A 19 17.30 17.66 12.51
N LEU A 20 17.86 18.85 12.43
CA LEU A 20 17.22 19.96 11.74
C LEU A 20 17.16 19.66 10.25
N THR A 21 16.01 19.92 9.66
CA THR A 21 15.76 19.69 8.23
C THR A 21 15.37 21.01 7.58
N HIS A 22 15.98 21.30 6.44
CA HIS A 22 15.75 22.55 5.71
C HIS A 22 15.21 22.24 4.30
N ARG A 23 14.45 23.14 3.77
CA ARG A 23 14.14 23.16 2.34
C ARG A 23 15.40 23.58 1.57
N HIS A 24 15.78 22.82 0.55
CA HIS A 24 16.95 23.12 -0.28
C HIS A 24 16.53 23.91 -1.51
N HIS A 25 17.31 24.93 -1.88
CA HIS A 25 17.05 25.70 -3.09
C HIS A 25 17.28 24.80 -4.31
N ARG A 26 16.23 24.58 -5.11
CA ARG A 26 16.25 23.70 -6.29
C ARG A 26 16.84 22.30 -6.04
N GLY A 27 16.78 21.80 -4.81
CA GLY A 27 17.36 20.51 -4.42
C GLY A 27 18.88 20.54 -4.16
N GLU A 28 19.52 21.69 -4.23
CA GLU A 28 20.95 21.82 -4.00
C GLU A 28 21.27 21.67 -2.51
N PHE A 29 22.02 20.61 -2.17
CA PHE A 29 22.35 20.24 -0.80
C PHE A 29 23.11 21.33 -0.03
N LEU A 30 23.97 22.09 -0.70
CA LEU A 30 24.78 23.14 -0.09
C LEU A 30 24.05 24.49 0.02
N SER A 31 22.80 24.57 -0.43
CA SER A 31 21.99 25.79 -0.37
C SER A 31 20.71 25.59 0.46
N PRO A 32 20.87 25.39 1.80
CA PRO A 32 19.72 25.26 2.70
C PRO A 32 18.97 26.59 2.80
N ARG A 33 17.64 26.51 2.84
CA ARG A 33 16.72 27.62 3.06
C ARG A 33 16.07 27.51 4.44
N GLU A 34 14.81 27.87 4.56
CA GLU A 34 14.08 27.82 5.82
C GLU A 34 14.04 26.42 6.44
N GLU A 35 14.04 26.37 7.75
CA GLU A 35 13.81 25.14 8.50
C GLU A 35 12.39 24.63 8.29
N VAL A 36 12.24 23.34 8.14
CA VAL A 36 10.95 22.68 7.97
C VAL A 36 10.73 21.63 9.05
N SER A 37 9.51 21.55 9.54
CA SER A 37 9.05 20.50 10.46
C SER A 37 8.25 19.43 9.73
N PRO A 38 8.21 18.19 10.25
CA PRO A 38 7.39 17.13 9.68
C PRO A 38 5.91 17.54 9.58
N ARG A 39 5.34 17.40 8.39
CA ARG A 39 3.93 17.72 8.07
C ARG A 39 3.36 16.69 7.13
N VAL A 40 2.05 16.55 7.16
CA VAL A 40 1.27 15.89 6.11
C VAL A 40 0.86 16.93 5.05
N LEU A 41 0.39 16.45 3.91
CA LEU A 41 -0.04 17.32 2.81
C LEU A 41 -1.25 18.17 3.24
N PRO A 42 -1.26 19.48 2.94
CA PRO A 42 -2.27 20.41 3.48
C PRO A 42 -3.69 20.16 2.96
N PHE A 43 -3.84 19.46 1.84
CA PHE A 43 -5.14 19.10 1.25
C PHE A 43 -5.68 17.75 1.76
N LEU A 44 -4.90 17.02 2.57
CA LEU A 44 -5.33 15.80 3.24
C LEU A 44 -5.66 16.08 4.71
N PRO A 45 -6.41 15.20 5.38
CA PRO A 45 -6.72 15.35 6.79
C PRO A 45 -5.46 15.60 7.61
N PRO A 46 -5.47 16.58 8.53
CA PRO A 46 -4.32 16.88 9.36
C PRO A 46 -4.03 15.74 10.35
N LEU A 47 -2.79 15.67 10.85
CA LEU A 47 -2.47 14.83 12.00
C LEU A 47 -3.34 15.21 13.20
N GLU A 48 -3.91 14.22 13.88
CA GLU A 48 -4.74 14.46 15.06
C GLU A 48 -3.94 15.16 16.18
N LYS A 49 -4.66 15.96 16.99
CA LYS A 49 -4.05 16.64 18.14
C LYS A 49 -3.47 15.61 19.12
N GLY A 50 -2.18 15.77 19.46
CA GLY A 50 -1.48 14.84 20.33
C GLY A 50 -0.72 13.71 19.61
N MET A 51 -0.93 13.51 18.32
CA MET A 51 -0.17 12.54 17.54
C MET A 51 1.29 13.00 17.38
N LEU A 52 2.23 12.08 17.57
CA LEU A 52 3.65 12.39 17.44
C LEU A 52 4.01 12.68 15.98
N ARG A 53 4.78 13.73 15.75
CA ARG A 53 5.27 14.10 14.41
C ARG A 53 6.54 13.32 14.05
N ASN A 54 6.44 12.01 14.06
CA ASN A 54 7.49 11.06 13.74
C ASN A 54 6.98 9.97 12.79
N ARG A 55 7.81 8.96 12.51
CA ARG A 55 7.42 7.86 11.60
C ARG A 55 6.23 7.06 12.10
N LEU A 56 6.10 6.86 13.42
CA LEU A 56 4.95 6.17 13.99
C LEU A 56 3.65 6.97 13.78
N GLY A 57 3.65 8.27 14.10
CA GLY A 57 2.50 9.12 13.87
C GLY A 57 2.13 9.20 12.39
N PHE A 58 3.12 9.24 11.49
CA PHE A 58 2.87 9.20 10.05
C PHE A 58 2.24 7.85 9.62
N ALA A 59 2.75 6.73 10.13
CA ALA A 59 2.19 5.41 9.84
C ALA A 59 0.73 5.28 10.35
N GLN A 60 0.45 5.76 11.55
CA GLN A 60 -0.92 5.80 12.08
C GLN A 60 -1.84 6.66 11.22
N TRP A 61 -1.37 7.83 10.80
CA TRP A 61 -2.12 8.71 9.91
C TRP A 61 -2.40 8.08 8.53
N LEU A 62 -1.48 7.29 7.99
CA LEU A 62 -1.69 6.60 6.71
C LEU A 62 -2.85 5.60 6.76
N VAL A 63 -3.06 4.94 7.90
CA VAL A 63 -4.13 3.95 8.09
C VAL A 63 -5.34 4.50 8.85
N ASP A 64 -5.38 5.81 9.08
CA ASP A 64 -6.51 6.48 9.68
C ASP A 64 -7.74 6.39 8.76
N GLU A 65 -8.91 6.13 9.33
CA GLU A 65 -10.17 6.03 8.58
C GLU A 65 -10.52 7.31 7.81
N LYS A 66 -10.02 8.46 8.28
CA LYS A 66 -10.19 9.76 7.63
C LYS A 66 -9.27 9.96 6.43
N ASN A 67 -8.24 9.10 6.26
CA ASN A 67 -7.35 9.20 5.12
C ASN A 67 -8.04 8.64 3.85
N PRO A 68 -8.35 9.49 2.87
CA PRO A 68 -9.16 9.07 1.74
C PRO A 68 -8.40 8.23 0.70
N LEU A 69 -7.07 8.17 0.77
CA LEU A 69 -6.26 7.62 -0.30
C LEU A 69 -5.77 6.20 -0.04
N THR A 70 -5.25 5.92 1.15
CA THR A 70 -4.51 4.67 1.40
C THR A 70 -5.35 3.43 1.09
N ALA A 71 -6.58 3.36 1.62
CA ALA A 71 -7.45 2.21 1.38
C ALA A 71 -7.83 2.08 -0.10
N ARG A 72 -8.16 3.20 -0.78
CA ARG A 72 -8.51 3.20 -2.21
C ARG A 72 -7.37 2.71 -3.08
N VAL A 73 -6.15 3.20 -2.83
CA VAL A 73 -4.95 2.79 -3.59
C VAL A 73 -4.68 1.30 -3.40
N VAL A 74 -4.72 0.80 -2.17
CA VAL A 74 -4.49 -0.62 -1.86
C VAL A 74 -5.55 -1.50 -2.52
N VAL A 75 -6.82 -1.15 -2.36
CA VAL A 75 -7.93 -1.89 -2.98
C VAL A 75 -7.83 -1.89 -4.50
N ASN A 76 -7.48 -0.76 -5.11
CA ASN A 76 -7.30 -0.66 -6.55
C ASN A 76 -6.19 -1.59 -7.08
N ARG A 77 -5.08 -1.70 -6.35
CA ARG A 77 -3.99 -2.62 -6.69
C ARG A 77 -4.39 -4.09 -6.56
N TYR A 78 -5.11 -4.45 -5.50
CA TYR A 78 -5.66 -5.81 -5.39
C TYR A 78 -6.69 -6.09 -6.48
N TRP A 79 -7.59 -5.15 -6.78
CA TRP A 79 -8.53 -5.30 -7.89
C TRP A 79 -7.82 -5.56 -9.21
N ALA A 80 -6.78 -4.78 -9.52
CA ALA A 80 -5.97 -4.96 -10.72
C ALA A 80 -5.34 -6.36 -10.82
N SER A 81 -4.95 -6.95 -9.69
CA SER A 81 -4.39 -8.31 -9.66
C SER A 81 -5.40 -9.39 -10.07
N PHE A 82 -6.70 -9.16 -9.86
CA PHE A 82 -7.76 -10.09 -10.23
C PHE A 82 -8.35 -9.85 -11.61
N PHE A 83 -8.39 -8.58 -12.05
CA PHE A 83 -9.09 -8.19 -13.28
C PHE A 83 -8.14 -7.66 -14.37
N GLY A 84 -6.82 -7.62 -14.11
CA GLY A 84 -5.80 -7.16 -15.04
C GLY A 84 -5.61 -5.64 -15.09
N HIS A 85 -6.60 -4.86 -14.69
CA HIS A 85 -6.54 -3.41 -14.53
C HIS A 85 -7.33 -2.95 -13.32
N GLY A 86 -6.95 -1.81 -12.75
CA GLY A 86 -7.63 -1.23 -11.59
C GLY A 86 -8.95 -0.55 -11.97
N LEU A 87 -9.76 -0.24 -10.97
CA LEU A 87 -10.90 0.67 -11.10
C LEU A 87 -10.43 2.07 -11.48
N VAL A 88 -9.25 2.46 -10.99
CA VAL A 88 -8.45 3.59 -11.50
C VAL A 88 -7.33 2.99 -12.33
N ILE A 89 -7.30 3.33 -13.63
CA ILE A 89 -6.35 2.75 -14.58
C ILE A 89 -4.91 3.27 -14.41
N THR A 90 -4.76 4.40 -13.72
CA THR A 90 -3.46 4.99 -13.33
C THR A 90 -3.15 4.65 -11.87
N PRO A 91 -2.62 3.45 -11.55
CA PRO A 91 -2.51 2.96 -10.17
C PRO A 91 -1.55 3.77 -9.29
N ASP A 92 -0.65 4.52 -9.90
CA ASP A 92 0.34 5.36 -9.23
C ASP A 92 -0.02 6.85 -9.25
N ASP A 93 -1.15 7.22 -9.85
CA ASP A 93 -1.65 8.59 -9.88
C ASP A 93 -3.17 8.62 -9.60
N PHE A 94 -3.49 8.96 -8.36
CA PHE A 94 -4.86 9.24 -7.88
C PHE A 94 -5.11 10.74 -7.76
N GLY A 95 -4.22 11.55 -8.34
CA GLY A 95 -4.30 13.00 -8.33
C GLY A 95 -5.08 13.58 -9.51
N TYR A 96 -4.93 14.88 -9.67
CA TYR A 96 -5.64 15.67 -10.70
C TYR A 96 -5.31 15.22 -12.14
N THR A 97 -4.09 14.72 -12.37
CA THR A 97 -3.62 14.24 -13.68
C THR A 97 -3.93 12.77 -13.91
N GLY A 98 -4.34 12.04 -12.86
CA GLY A 98 -4.73 10.64 -12.95
C GLY A 98 -6.09 10.43 -13.60
N ALA A 99 -6.36 9.20 -14.03
CA ALA A 99 -7.66 8.82 -14.57
C ALA A 99 -8.73 8.77 -13.46
N ALA A 100 -9.92 9.21 -13.79
CA ALA A 100 -11.06 9.02 -12.90
C ALA A 100 -11.38 7.52 -12.74
N PRO A 101 -11.87 7.08 -11.58
CA PRO A 101 -12.29 5.70 -11.38
C PRO A 101 -13.47 5.34 -12.30
N THR A 102 -13.41 4.16 -12.90
CA THR A 102 -14.50 3.64 -13.76
C THR A 102 -15.80 3.40 -12.99
N ASN A 103 -15.68 3.08 -11.70
CA ASN A 103 -16.80 2.94 -10.79
C ASN A 103 -16.41 3.47 -9.41
N PRO A 104 -16.64 4.77 -9.14
CA PRO A 104 -16.23 5.42 -7.90
C PRO A 104 -16.95 4.84 -6.68
N GLU A 105 -18.22 4.53 -6.79
CA GLU A 105 -19.02 3.98 -5.68
C GLU A 105 -18.50 2.60 -5.25
N LEU A 106 -18.13 1.75 -6.21
CA LEU A 106 -17.55 0.44 -5.91
C LEU A 106 -16.18 0.59 -5.25
N LEU A 107 -15.34 1.49 -5.75
CA LEU A 107 -14.02 1.75 -5.17
C LEU A 107 -14.14 2.21 -3.71
N ASP A 108 -15.06 3.13 -3.45
CA ASP A 108 -15.31 3.67 -2.11
C ASP A 108 -15.88 2.61 -1.17
N TRP A 109 -16.84 1.84 -1.64
CA TRP A 109 -17.41 0.75 -0.86
C TRP A 109 -16.38 -0.32 -0.49
N LEU A 110 -15.56 -0.75 -1.45
CA LEU A 110 -14.48 -1.70 -1.20
C LEU A 110 -13.43 -1.15 -0.23
N ALA A 111 -13.09 0.14 -0.33
CA ALA A 111 -12.16 0.78 0.58
C ALA A 111 -12.68 0.82 2.02
N ILE A 112 -13.97 1.17 2.21
CA ILE A 112 -14.63 1.17 3.51
C ILE A 112 -14.68 -0.26 4.08
N GLN A 113 -15.09 -1.25 3.28
CA GLN A 113 -15.09 -2.66 3.69
C GLN A 113 -13.72 -3.15 4.10
N PHE A 114 -12.68 -2.80 3.33
CA PHE A 114 -11.31 -3.20 3.66
C PHE A 114 -10.83 -2.64 5.00
N MET A 115 -11.14 -1.38 5.31
CA MET A 115 -10.83 -0.77 6.60
C MET A 115 -11.63 -1.41 7.74
N SER A 116 -12.94 -1.54 7.58
CA SER A 116 -13.85 -2.11 8.62
C SER A 116 -13.52 -3.56 8.96
N GLU A 117 -12.99 -4.32 7.99
CA GLU A 117 -12.54 -5.71 8.17
C GLU A 117 -11.09 -5.82 8.72
N GLY A 118 -10.56 -4.73 9.26
CA GLY A 118 -9.25 -4.65 9.89
C GLY A 118 -8.09 -4.74 8.90
N TRP A 119 -8.23 -4.16 7.73
CA TRP A 119 -7.20 -4.13 6.67
C TRP A 119 -6.75 -5.54 6.25
N SER A 120 -7.68 -6.50 6.21
CA SER A 120 -7.39 -7.91 5.93
C SER A 120 -7.40 -8.22 4.43
N PRO A 121 -6.24 -8.45 3.78
CA PRO A 121 -6.20 -8.84 2.38
C PRO A 121 -6.98 -10.14 2.11
N LYS A 122 -6.93 -11.11 3.02
CA LYS A 122 -7.66 -12.38 2.86
C LYS A 122 -9.17 -12.20 2.76
N LYS A 123 -9.74 -11.32 3.59
CA LYS A 123 -11.18 -11.03 3.56
C LYS A 123 -11.55 -10.30 2.27
N LEU A 124 -10.75 -9.30 1.86
CA LEU A 124 -10.95 -8.59 0.60
C LEU A 124 -10.86 -9.54 -0.61
N HIS A 125 -9.83 -10.39 -0.66
CA HIS A 125 -9.69 -11.36 -1.74
C HIS A 125 -10.88 -12.33 -1.80
N ARG A 126 -11.31 -12.85 -0.65
CA ARG A 126 -12.52 -13.70 -0.58
C ARG A 126 -13.74 -12.97 -1.13
N LEU A 127 -13.94 -11.72 -0.74
CA LEU A 127 -15.06 -10.90 -1.21
C LEU A 127 -15.04 -10.77 -2.74
N ILE A 128 -13.86 -10.47 -3.31
CA ILE A 128 -13.68 -10.33 -4.77
C ILE A 128 -13.97 -11.66 -5.49
N VAL A 129 -13.31 -12.76 -5.10
CA VAL A 129 -13.41 -14.03 -5.84
C VAL A 129 -14.77 -14.73 -5.70
N THR A 130 -15.52 -14.43 -4.64
CA THR A 130 -16.88 -14.95 -4.48
C THR A 130 -17.94 -14.07 -5.13
N SER A 131 -17.59 -12.88 -5.62
CA SER A 131 -18.51 -11.97 -6.28
C SER A 131 -19.06 -12.53 -7.60
N ALA A 132 -20.26 -12.10 -7.97
CA ALA A 132 -20.83 -12.44 -9.26
C ALA A 132 -19.97 -11.94 -10.43
N THR A 133 -19.38 -10.76 -10.26
CA THR A 133 -18.48 -10.15 -11.26
C THR A 133 -17.27 -11.05 -11.57
N TYR A 134 -16.60 -11.57 -10.55
CA TYR A 134 -15.44 -12.45 -10.75
C TYR A 134 -15.84 -13.80 -11.35
N ARG A 135 -17.00 -14.32 -11.00
CA ARG A 135 -17.49 -15.64 -11.46
C ARG A 135 -18.11 -15.62 -12.85
N GLN A 136 -18.21 -14.48 -13.51
CA GLN A 136 -18.73 -14.40 -14.87
C GLN A 136 -17.78 -15.06 -15.87
N ALA A 137 -18.34 -15.80 -16.83
CA ALA A 137 -17.56 -16.52 -17.85
C ALA A 137 -16.75 -15.60 -18.80
N ARG A 138 -17.08 -14.31 -18.85
CA ARG A 138 -16.39 -13.28 -19.65
C ARG A 138 -15.54 -12.35 -18.78
N SER A 139 -14.71 -12.90 -17.90
CA SER A 139 -13.69 -12.10 -17.25
C SER A 139 -12.61 -11.67 -18.25
N ALA A 140 -12.03 -10.50 -18.03
CA ALA A 140 -10.89 -10.03 -18.83
C ALA A 140 -9.78 -11.09 -18.82
N ARG A 141 -9.37 -11.55 -20.00
CA ARG A 141 -8.24 -12.48 -20.14
C ARG A 141 -6.96 -11.66 -20.08
N TYR A 142 -6.20 -11.79 -19.02
CA TYR A 142 -4.87 -11.21 -18.91
C TYR A 142 -3.84 -12.31 -18.69
N ARG A 143 -2.62 -12.03 -19.10
CA ARG A 143 -1.50 -12.98 -18.90
C ARG A 143 -1.07 -12.95 -17.44
N LEU A 144 -1.02 -14.10 -16.80
CA LEU A 144 -0.46 -14.24 -15.46
C LEU A 144 1.04 -13.93 -15.45
N SER A 145 1.55 -13.46 -14.32
CA SER A 145 3.00 -13.31 -14.14
C SER A 145 3.69 -14.68 -14.15
N SER A 146 4.99 -14.71 -14.38
CA SER A 146 5.78 -15.94 -14.37
C SER A 146 5.67 -16.69 -13.04
N GLU A 147 5.67 -15.96 -11.94
CA GLU A 147 5.51 -16.50 -10.59
C GLU A 147 4.13 -17.12 -10.39
N GLN A 148 3.07 -16.44 -10.83
CA GLN A 148 1.70 -16.93 -10.75
C GLN A 148 1.51 -18.21 -11.61
N ILE A 149 2.11 -18.26 -12.81
CA ILE A 149 2.08 -19.45 -13.66
C ILE A 149 2.80 -20.61 -12.98
N ARG A 150 4.02 -20.38 -12.47
CA ARG A 150 4.81 -21.38 -11.75
C ARG A 150 4.05 -21.92 -10.55
N ASP A 151 3.54 -21.06 -9.69
CA ASP A 151 2.84 -21.45 -8.47
C ASP A 151 1.52 -22.19 -8.78
N SER A 152 0.83 -21.79 -9.85
CA SER A 152 -0.36 -22.50 -10.34
C SER A 152 -0.03 -23.93 -10.79
N VAL A 153 1.03 -24.11 -11.57
CA VAL A 153 1.49 -25.43 -12.04
C VAL A 153 1.91 -26.32 -10.87
N LEU A 154 2.68 -25.76 -9.92
CA LEU A 154 3.11 -26.49 -8.72
C LEU A 154 1.93 -26.83 -7.80
N SER A 155 0.93 -25.95 -7.71
CA SER A 155 -0.27 -26.21 -6.92
C SER A 155 -1.11 -27.35 -7.51
N VAL A 156 -1.34 -27.34 -8.81
CA VAL A 156 -2.12 -28.38 -9.51
C VAL A 156 -1.42 -29.73 -9.48
N SER A 157 -0.07 -29.74 -9.57
CA SER A 157 0.73 -30.98 -9.47
C SER A 157 0.93 -31.48 -8.03
N GLY A 158 0.47 -30.74 -7.01
CA GLY A 158 0.70 -31.09 -5.61
C GLY A 158 2.14 -30.89 -5.11
N LEU A 159 2.98 -30.23 -5.92
CA LEU A 159 4.40 -29.99 -5.60
C LEU A 159 4.66 -28.63 -4.95
N LEU A 160 3.62 -27.81 -4.73
CA LEU A 160 3.76 -26.50 -4.11
C LEU A 160 4.10 -26.63 -2.63
N HIS A 161 5.32 -26.26 -2.28
CA HIS A 161 5.75 -26.11 -0.89
C HIS A 161 5.34 -24.73 -0.36
N GLN A 162 4.37 -24.68 0.55
CA GLN A 162 3.94 -23.45 1.21
C GLN A 162 4.91 -23.05 2.32
N LYS A 163 6.09 -22.54 1.95
CA LYS A 163 7.08 -22.01 2.88
C LYS A 163 7.22 -20.51 2.65
N LEU A 164 6.91 -19.73 3.67
CA LEU A 164 7.12 -18.28 3.64
C LEU A 164 8.56 -17.95 4.07
N GLY A 165 9.23 -17.11 3.30
CA GLY A 165 10.62 -16.70 3.54
C GLY A 165 11.65 -17.67 2.95
N GLY A 166 12.87 -17.20 2.86
CA GLY A 166 14.01 -17.90 2.24
C GLY A 166 14.63 -17.08 1.10
N PRO A 167 15.77 -17.54 0.53
CA PRO A 167 16.35 -16.87 -0.63
C PRO A 167 15.42 -16.96 -1.83
N SER A 168 15.41 -15.94 -2.66
CA SER A 168 14.68 -15.94 -3.94
C SER A 168 15.17 -17.11 -4.79
N VAL A 169 14.24 -17.91 -5.32
CA VAL A 169 14.54 -18.97 -6.28
C VAL A 169 14.46 -18.33 -7.66
N PHE A 170 15.60 -18.24 -8.35
CA PHE A 170 15.69 -17.78 -9.73
C PHE A 170 15.52 -18.96 -10.68
#